data_69d341bc196f49fc051da843897afdef
#
_entry.id   69d341bc196f49fc051da843897afdef
#
_cell.length_a   1.000
_cell.length_b   1.000
_cell.length_c   1.000
_cell.angle_alpha   90.00
_cell.angle_beta   90.00
_cell.angle_gamma   90.00
#
_symmetry.space_group_name_H-M   'P 1'
#
loop_
_entity.id
_entity.type
_entity.pdbx_description
1 polymer ?
#
loop_
_entity_poly.entity_id
_entity_poly.type
_entity_poly.pdbx_seq_one_letter_code
_entity_poly.pdbx_strand_id
1 'polypeptide(L)'
;MKHSLIAGLCTALLLASSTSRAWDPNENEEMEANVKAAVTELLGKDPDMKRFFDNAAGYVVIPTVGKGGIGIGGARGHGRLYEGGKATAEVTLTQLTIGFQWGGQAYSEFIFFRDKAALDDFKKGNYELGAQASAVAATAGASADADYSSGVAIFTQAKGGLMYEASVGGQKFKVEPL
;
A
#
# COMPACT_ATOMS: atom_id res chain seq x y z
N MET A 1 70.15 4.75 20.65
CA MET A 1 68.95 5.55 20.84
C MET A 1 67.98 5.19 19.70
N LYS A 2 67.01 4.28 19.91
CA LYS A 2 66.02 3.87 18.92
C LYS A 2 64.64 3.96 19.61
N HIS A 3 63.82 4.92 19.18
CA HIS A 3 62.47 5.11 19.67
C HIS A 3 61.52 4.28 18.80
N SER A 4 60.92 3.24 19.35
CA SER A 4 59.81 2.49 18.73
C SER A 4 58.52 3.18 19.04
N LEU A 5 57.83 3.69 17.98
CA LEU A 5 56.44 4.14 18.03
C LEU A 5 55.50 2.92 17.82
N ILE A 6 54.74 2.63 18.85
CA ILE A 6 53.65 1.64 18.78
C ILE A 6 52.41 2.40 18.34
N ALA A 7 51.98 2.16 17.11
CA ALA A 7 50.69 2.67 16.60
C ALA A 7 49.58 1.75 17.07
N GLY A 8 48.74 2.24 18.00
CA GLY A 8 47.54 1.56 18.45
C GLY A 8 46.42 1.67 17.42
N LEU A 9 46.02 0.54 16.86
CA LEU A 9 44.90 0.41 15.95
C LEU A 9 43.61 0.31 16.77
N CYS A 10 42.87 1.42 16.93
CA CYS A 10 41.52 1.42 17.50
C CYS A 10 40.53 0.92 16.45
N THR A 11 40.15 -0.34 16.56
CA THR A 11 39.05 -0.93 15.78
C THR A 11 37.75 -0.45 16.39
N ALA A 12 37.10 0.55 15.80
CA ALA A 12 35.72 0.93 16.14
C ALA A 12 34.75 -0.11 15.63
N LEU A 13 34.20 -0.92 16.54
CA LEU A 13 33.13 -1.87 16.28
C LEU A 13 31.83 -1.06 16.14
N LEU A 14 31.39 -0.81 14.92
CA LEU A 14 30.06 -0.27 14.62
C LEU A 14 29.02 -1.35 14.92
N LEU A 15 28.45 -1.31 16.10
CA LEU A 15 27.22 -2.03 16.44
C LEU A 15 26.09 -1.45 15.61
N ALA A 16 25.74 -2.12 14.51
CA ALA A 16 24.50 -1.86 13.80
C ALA A 16 23.36 -2.34 14.71
N SER A 17 22.81 -1.42 15.50
CA SER A 17 21.54 -1.64 16.21
C SER A 17 20.44 -1.75 15.17
N SER A 18 20.03 -2.98 14.86
CA SER A 18 18.77 -3.25 14.22
C SER A 18 17.66 -2.82 15.19
N THR A 19 17.12 -1.63 14.98
CA THR A 19 15.90 -1.22 15.66
C THR A 19 14.78 -2.11 15.16
N SER A 20 14.50 -3.17 15.88
CA SER A 20 13.22 -3.86 15.77
C SER A 20 12.16 -2.81 16.08
N ARG A 21 11.30 -2.50 15.11
CA ARG A 21 10.18 -1.58 15.31
C ARG A 21 9.29 -2.23 16.36
N ALA A 22 9.31 -1.68 17.57
CA ALA A 22 8.47 -2.15 18.65
C ALA A 22 7.01 -1.93 18.23
N TRP A 23 6.16 -2.91 18.45
CA TRP A 23 4.72 -2.79 18.28
C TRP A 23 4.19 -1.65 19.15
N ASP A 24 3.64 -0.60 18.50
CA ASP A 24 2.99 0.52 19.18
C ASP A 24 1.46 0.35 19.07
N PRO A 25 0.76 0.13 20.19
CA PRO A 25 -0.69 0.00 20.19
C PRO A 25 -1.41 1.21 19.58
N ASN A 26 -0.88 2.42 19.80
CA ASN A 26 -1.50 3.65 19.29
C ASN A 26 -1.40 3.74 17.75
N GLU A 27 -0.28 3.34 17.15
CA GLU A 27 -0.13 3.30 15.68
C GLU A 27 -1.13 2.31 15.05
N ASN A 28 -1.39 1.18 15.72
CA ASN A 28 -2.37 0.20 15.25
C ASN A 28 -3.81 0.71 15.34
N GLU A 29 -4.20 1.34 16.46
CA GLU A 29 -5.52 1.91 16.62
C GLU A 29 -5.78 3.04 15.62
N GLU A 30 -4.79 3.89 15.36
CA GLU A 30 -4.88 4.94 14.36
C GLU A 30 -5.02 4.36 12.95
N MET A 31 -4.25 3.32 12.60
CA MET A 31 -4.36 2.66 11.30
C MET A 31 -5.75 2.05 11.11
N GLU A 32 -6.28 1.33 12.09
CA GLU A 32 -7.63 0.75 12.03
C GLU A 32 -8.71 1.82 11.88
N ALA A 33 -8.59 2.94 12.59
CA ALA A 33 -9.51 4.07 12.48
C ALA A 33 -9.47 4.68 11.05
N ASN A 34 -8.26 4.85 10.50
CA ASN A 34 -8.06 5.37 9.14
C ASN A 34 -8.61 4.41 8.07
N VAL A 35 -8.41 3.11 8.24
CA VAL A 35 -8.99 2.08 7.35
C VAL A 35 -10.51 2.14 7.40
N LYS A 36 -11.09 2.16 8.60
CA LYS A 36 -12.55 2.23 8.78
C LYS A 36 -13.14 3.48 8.13
N ALA A 37 -12.47 4.62 8.29
CA ALA A 37 -12.91 5.88 7.67
C ALA A 37 -12.87 5.77 6.14
N ALA A 38 -11.80 5.23 5.55
CA ALA A 38 -11.68 5.05 4.11
C ALA A 38 -12.75 4.10 3.54
N VAL A 39 -13.02 2.98 4.22
CA VAL A 39 -14.08 2.03 3.82
C VAL A 39 -15.46 2.66 3.94
N THR A 40 -15.72 3.42 5.01
CA THR A 40 -17.00 4.12 5.20
C THR A 40 -17.23 5.15 4.08
N GLU A 41 -16.20 5.90 3.71
CA GLU A 41 -16.29 6.88 2.63
C GLU A 41 -16.53 6.20 1.28
N LEU A 42 -15.83 5.09 1.00
CA LEU A 42 -16.02 4.29 -0.23
C LEU A 42 -17.47 3.79 -0.36
N LEU A 43 -17.97 3.14 0.69
CA LEU A 43 -19.35 2.61 0.71
C LEU A 43 -20.41 3.71 0.71
N GLY A 44 -20.08 4.91 1.20
CA GLY A 44 -20.95 6.08 1.08
C GLY A 44 -21.07 6.61 -0.34
N LYS A 45 -20.03 6.46 -1.16
CA LYS A 45 -20.02 6.85 -2.58
C LYS A 45 -20.65 5.79 -3.49
N ASP A 46 -20.34 4.55 -3.23
CA ASP A 46 -20.83 3.38 -3.99
C ASP A 46 -21.15 2.22 -3.04
N PRO A 47 -22.44 2.12 -2.59
CA PRO A 47 -22.85 1.07 -1.68
C PRO A 47 -22.68 -0.35 -2.26
N ASP A 48 -22.68 -0.51 -3.58
CA ASP A 48 -22.54 -1.80 -4.25
C ASP A 48 -21.10 -2.35 -4.15
N MET A 49 -20.15 -1.51 -3.76
CA MET A 49 -18.78 -1.94 -3.38
C MET A 49 -18.78 -2.99 -2.27
N LYS A 50 -19.84 -3.04 -1.46
CA LYS A 50 -19.99 -4.06 -0.41
C LYS A 50 -19.82 -5.48 -0.93
N ARG A 51 -20.25 -5.76 -2.17
CA ARG A 51 -20.08 -7.08 -2.79
C ARG A 51 -18.64 -7.55 -2.89
N PHE A 52 -17.68 -6.62 -3.09
CA PHE A 52 -16.26 -6.97 -3.14
C PHE A 52 -15.73 -7.34 -1.75
N PHE A 53 -16.13 -6.61 -0.70
CA PHE A 53 -15.77 -6.96 0.67
C PHE A 53 -16.34 -8.29 1.13
N ASP A 54 -17.59 -8.60 0.71
CA ASP A 54 -18.29 -9.82 1.11
C ASP A 54 -17.79 -11.08 0.38
N ASN A 55 -17.33 -10.95 -0.88
CA ASN A 55 -17.02 -12.11 -1.73
C ASN A 55 -15.52 -12.31 -1.99
N ALA A 56 -14.67 -11.35 -1.67
CA ALA A 56 -13.22 -11.50 -1.87
C ALA A 56 -12.63 -12.53 -0.88
N ALA A 57 -11.65 -13.30 -1.34
CA ALA A 57 -10.86 -14.19 -0.48
C ALA A 57 -10.04 -13.41 0.58
N GLY A 58 -9.70 -12.17 0.25
CA GLY A 58 -9.07 -11.18 1.11
C GLY A 58 -9.01 -9.85 0.40
N TYR A 59 -8.72 -8.79 1.14
CA TYR A 59 -8.60 -7.44 0.57
C TYR A 59 -7.58 -6.59 1.33
N VAL A 60 -6.96 -5.66 0.62
CA VAL A 60 -6.07 -4.65 1.19
C VAL A 60 -6.76 -3.30 1.18
N VAL A 61 -6.62 -2.55 2.27
CA VAL A 61 -7.00 -1.15 2.35
C VAL A 61 -5.78 -0.32 2.70
N ILE A 62 -5.43 0.61 1.82
CA ILE A 62 -4.42 1.63 2.05
C ILE A 62 -5.13 2.98 2.20
N PRO A 63 -5.35 3.46 3.42
CA PRO A 63 -6.17 4.63 3.68
C PRO A 63 -5.64 5.90 3.02
N THR A 64 -4.32 5.99 2.87
CA THR A 64 -3.68 7.13 2.21
C THR A 64 -2.44 6.68 1.45
N VAL A 65 -2.46 6.90 0.15
CA VAL A 65 -1.30 6.86 -0.74
C VAL A 65 -0.96 8.30 -1.10
N GLY A 66 0.21 8.75 -0.70
CA GLY A 66 0.75 10.04 -1.14
C GLY A 66 1.55 9.87 -2.42
N LYS A 67 1.27 10.66 -3.44
CA LYS A 67 1.96 10.68 -4.73
C LYS A 67 2.48 12.08 -5.02
N GLY A 68 3.75 12.19 -5.40
CA GLY A 68 4.37 13.47 -5.73
C GLY A 68 5.68 13.33 -6.48
N GLY A 69 6.15 14.44 -7.07
CA GLY A 69 7.42 14.53 -7.78
C GLY A 69 7.37 15.53 -8.94
N ILE A 70 8.55 15.91 -9.42
CA ILE A 70 8.76 16.72 -10.62
C ILE A 70 9.77 15.98 -11.50
N GLY A 71 9.33 15.54 -12.68
CA GLY A 71 10.16 14.76 -13.61
C GLY A 71 10.29 13.29 -13.21
N ILE A 72 10.79 13.01 -12.02
CA ILE A 72 10.75 11.68 -11.38
C ILE A 72 9.88 11.83 -10.14
N GLY A 73 8.87 10.98 -10.03
CA GLY A 73 7.93 10.99 -8.92
C GLY A 73 7.86 9.63 -8.23
N GLY A 74 7.17 9.59 -7.12
CA GLY A 74 6.90 8.35 -6.40
C GLY A 74 5.55 8.40 -5.69
N ALA A 75 5.06 7.23 -5.36
CA ALA A 75 3.94 7.07 -4.45
C ALA A 75 4.33 6.14 -3.31
N ARG A 76 3.78 6.40 -2.13
CA ARG A 76 3.95 5.58 -0.94
C ARG A 76 2.67 5.57 -0.12
N GLY A 77 2.34 4.40 0.41
CA GLY A 77 1.22 4.20 1.30
C GLY A 77 1.45 3.05 2.26
N HIS A 78 0.76 3.08 3.38
CA HIS A 78 0.71 2.00 4.37
C HIS A 78 -0.74 1.61 4.60
N GLY A 79 -0.98 0.32 4.77
CA GLY A 79 -2.32 -0.22 4.94
C GLY A 79 -2.32 -1.59 5.59
N ARG A 80 -3.48 -2.24 5.52
CA ARG A 80 -3.74 -3.54 6.12
C ARG A 80 -4.30 -4.52 5.10
N LEU A 81 -3.88 -5.78 5.22
CA LEU A 81 -4.50 -6.93 4.57
C LEU A 81 -5.51 -7.56 5.53
N TYR A 82 -6.70 -7.83 5.01
CA TYR A 82 -7.80 -8.47 5.73
C TYR A 82 -8.15 -9.81 5.11
N GLU A 83 -8.31 -10.82 5.96
CA GLU A 83 -8.80 -12.15 5.60
C GLU A 83 -9.93 -12.53 6.58
N GLY A 84 -11.11 -12.89 6.03
CA GLY A 84 -12.28 -13.20 6.89
C GLY A 84 -12.67 -12.06 7.83
N GLY A 85 -12.48 -10.81 7.43
CA GLY A 85 -12.79 -9.61 8.21
C GLY A 85 -11.78 -9.27 9.32
N LYS A 86 -10.65 -9.96 9.40
CA LYS A 86 -9.59 -9.70 10.39
C LYS A 86 -8.33 -9.19 9.69
N ALA A 87 -7.68 -8.21 10.27
CA ALA A 87 -6.35 -7.77 9.84
C ALA A 87 -5.32 -8.90 10.09
N THR A 88 -4.58 -9.28 9.06
CA THR A 88 -3.59 -10.38 9.10
C THR A 88 -2.18 -9.95 8.75
N ALA A 89 -2.02 -8.82 8.06
CA ALA A 89 -0.70 -8.32 7.70
C ALA A 89 -0.70 -6.79 7.52
N GLU A 90 0.47 -6.19 7.71
CA GLU A 90 0.78 -4.85 7.25
C GLU A 90 1.17 -4.87 5.78
N VAL A 91 0.76 -3.84 5.05
CA VAL A 91 1.09 -3.68 3.63
C VAL A 91 1.73 -2.32 3.41
N THR A 92 2.91 -2.32 2.81
CA THR A 92 3.57 -1.09 2.35
C THR A 92 3.57 -1.06 0.83
N LEU A 93 2.97 -0.01 0.26
CA LEU A 93 2.98 0.30 -1.15
C LEU A 93 4.11 1.28 -1.45
N THR A 94 4.85 1.00 -2.52
CA THR A 94 5.80 1.92 -3.14
C THR A 94 5.66 1.89 -4.66
N GLN A 95 5.76 3.05 -5.31
CA GLN A 95 5.73 3.15 -6.77
C GLN A 95 6.73 4.21 -7.21
N LEU A 96 7.49 3.92 -8.27
CA LEU A 96 8.30 4.90 -8.96
C LEU A 96 7.57 5.33 -10.23
N THR A 97 7.41 6.62 -10.43
CA THR A 97 6.75 7.17 -11.62
C THR A 97 7.70 8.10 -12.36
N ILE A 98 7.73 7.95 -13.69
CA ILE A 98 8.46 8.86 -14.58
C ILE A 98 7.41 9.65 -15.34
N GLY A 99 7.46 10.97 -15.26
CA GLY A 99 6.51 11.83 -15.97
C GLY A 99 6.39 13.22 -15.37
N PHE A 100 5.77 14.11 -16.13
CA PHE A 100 5.50 15.47 -15.70
C PHE A 100 4.26 15.46 -14.80
N GLN A 101 4.47 15.32 -13.49
CA GLN A 101 3.39 15.44 -12.51
C GLN A 101 3.63 16.71 -11.71
N TRP A 102 2.78 17.72 -11.92
CA TRP A 102 2.82 18.94 -11.14
C TRP A 102 1.89 18.80 -9.93
N GLY A 103 2.48 18.85 -8.74
CA GLY A 103 1.74 18.85 -7.48
C GLY A 103 1.74 17.47 -6.76
N GLY A 104 1.29 17.51 -5.51
CA GLY A 104 1.05 16.32 -4.69
C GLY A 104 -0.41 15.86 -4.81
N GLN A 105 -0.62 14.57 -4.89
CA GLN A 105 -1.94 13.94 -4.87
C GLN A 105 -2.01 12.93 -3.72
N ALA A 106 -3.18 12.81 -3.13
CA ALA A 106 -3.45 11.77 -2.13
C ALA A 106 -4.73 11.02 -2.51
N TYR A 107 -4.72 9.71 -2.33
CA TYR A 107 -5.87 8.85 -2.59
C TYR A 107 -5.86 7.66 -1.63
N SER A 108 -7.04 7.05 -1.44
CA SER A 108 -7.14 5.72 -0.82
C SER A 108 -7.11 4.66 -1.91
N GLU A 109 -6.52 3.50 -1.62
CA GLU A 109 -6.47 2.37 -2.54
C GLU A 109 -7.05 1.12 -1.88
N PHE A 110 -7.88 0.39 -2.64
CA PHE A 110 -8.53 -0.83 -2.22
C PHE A 110 -8.20 -1.91 -3.24
N ILE A 111 -7.65 -3.04 -2.77
CA ILE A 111 -7.26 -4.16 -3.61
C ILE A 111 -8.03 -5.38 -3.13
N PHE A 112 -8.80 -6.00 -4.00
CA PHE A 112 -9.59 -7.20 -3.69
C PHE A 112 -9.02 -8.40 -4.44
N PHE A 113 -8.90 -9.52 -3.75
CA PHE A 113 -8.44 -10.78 -4.32
C PHE A 113 -9.64 -11.72 -4.51
N ARG A 114 -9.90 -12.11 -5.77
CA ARG A 114 -11.06 -12.95 -6.12
C ARG A 114 -11.02 -14.31 -5.42
N ASP A 115 -9.83 -14.89 -5.33
CA ASP A 115 -9.63 -16.25 -4.83
C ASP A 115 -8.34 -16.35 -4.00
N LYS A 116 -8.22 -17.51 -3.33
CA LYS A 116 -7.08 -17.78 -2.46
C LYS A 116 -5.75 -17.80 -3.23
N ALA A 117 -5.74 -18.20 -4.49
CA ALA A 117 -4.50 -18.25 -5.27
C ALA A 117 -3.93 -16.85 -5.51
N ALA A 118 -4.78 -15.89 -5.89
CA ALA A 118 -4.38 -14.49 -6.06
C ALA A 118 -3.93 -13.87 -4.72
N LEU A 119 -4.62 -14.17 -3.63
CA LEU A 119 -4.27 -13.72 -2.29
C LEU A 119 -2.92 -14.30 -1.82
N ASP A 120 -2.71 -15.60 -2.00
CA ASP A 120 -1.47 -16.27 -1.58
C ASP A 120 -0.27 -15.78 -2.42
N ASP A 121 -0.49 -15.44 -3.70
CA ASP A 121 0.55 -14.86 -4.54
C ASP A 121 0.96 -13.47 -4.03
N PHE A 122 -0.01 -12.64 -3.68
CA PHE A 122 0.25 -11.33 -3.06
C PHE A 122 1.02 -11.45 -1.73
N LYS A 123 0.68 -12.43 -0.89
CA LYS A 123 1.28 -12.66 0.43
C LYS A 123 2.72 -13.17 0.38
N LYS A 124 3.22 -13.64 -0.75
CA LYS A 124 4.63 -14.06 -0.90
C LYS A 124 5.62 -12.92 -0.64
N GLY A 125 5.13 -11.70 -0.61
CA GLY A 125 5.94 -10.49 -0.49
C GLY A 125 6.58 -10.09 -1.83
N ASN A 126 7.02 -8.84 -1.93
CA ASN A 126 7.58 -8.28 -3.17
C ASN A 126 6.66 -8.41 -4.40
N TYR A 127 5.34 -8.41 -4.16
CA TYR A 127 4.35 -8.41 -5.23
C TYR A 127 4.41 -7.09 -6.01
N GLU A 128 4.33 -7.18 -7.34
CA GLU A 128 4.33 -6.01 -8.23
C GLU A 128 3.14 -6.09 -9.17
N LEU A 129 2.37 -5.01 -9.24
CA LEU A 129 1.33 -4.89 -10.25
C LEU A 129 1.97 -4.70 -11.63
N GLY A 130 1.53 -5.49 -12.59
CA GLY A 130 1.99 -5.37 -13.97
C GLY A 130 1.80 -3.95 -14.51
N ALA A 131 2.66 -3.55 -15.45
CA ALA A 131 2.64 -2.21 -16.05
C ALA A 131 1.29 -1.83 -16.69
N GLN A 132 0.48 -2.83 -17.06
CA GLN A 132 -0.85 -2.67 -17.63
C GLN A 132 -1.97 -2.66 -16.58
N ALA A 133 -1.64 -2.78 -15.28
CA ALA A 133 -2.64 -2.75 -14.24
C ALA A 133 -3.27 -1.35 -14.14
N SER A 134 -4.58 -1.30 -14.14
CA SER A 134 -5.37 -0.09 -13.95
C SER A 134 -6.28 -0.24 -12.74
N ALA A 135 -6.56 0.88 -12.10
CA ALA A 135 -7.51 0.96 -11.01
C ALA A 135 -8.78 1.68 -11.48
N VAL A 136 -9.92 1.23 -10.99
CA VAL A 136 -11.19 1.91 -11.20
C VAL A 136 -11.31 3.07 -10.21
N ALA A 137 -11.59 4.28 -10.70
CA ALA A 137 -11.88 5.40 -9.80
C ALA A 137 -13.21 5.15 -9.09
N ALA A 138 -13.20 5.17 -7.76
CA ALA A 138 -14.38 4.92 -6.94
C ALA A 138 -15.33 6.13 -7.00
N THR A 139 -16.27 6.08 -7.92
CA THR A 139 -17.40 7.00 -8.09
C THR A 139 -18.70 6.23 -7.95
N ALA A 140 -19.84 6.91 -7.85
CA ALA A 140 -21.15 6.25 -7.77
C ALA A 140 -21.35 5.28 -8.95
N GLY A 141 -21.65 4.03 -8.65
CA GLY A 141 -21.87 2.96 -9.64
C GLY A 141 -20.61 2.41 -10.31
N ALA A 142 -19.41 2.84 -9.92
CA ALA A 142 -18.16 2.33 -10.50
C ALA A 142 -17.97 0.83 -10.30
N SER A 143 -18.52 0.28 -9.22
CA SER A 143 -18.48 -1.17 -8.94
C SER A 143 -19.26 -1.99 -9.96
N ALA A 144 -20.30 -1.45 -10.60
CA ALA A 144 -21.15 -2.20 -11.51
C ALA A 144 -20.39 -2.74 -12.73
N ASP A 145 -19.46 -1.94 -13.25
CA ASP A 145 -18.66 -2.26 -14.44
C ASP A 145 -17.28 -2.84 -14.11
N ALA A 146 -16.93 -2.89 -12.82
CA ALA A 146 -15.63 -3.39 -12.41
C ALA A 146 -15.58 -4.92 -12.35
N ASP A 147 -14.52 -5.49 -12.90
CA ASP A 147 -14.25 -6.93 -12.89
C ASP A 147 -12.83 -7.22 -12.39
N TYR A 148 -12.59 -8.48 -12.02
CA TYR A 148 -11.29 -8.95 -11.62
C TYR A 148 -10.40 -9.19 -12.85
N SER A 149 -9.30 -8.46 -12.93
CA SER A 149 -8.22 -8.71 -13.91
C SER A 149 -7.14 -9.56 -13.25
N SER A 150 -6.84 -10.72 -13.82
CA SER A 150 -5.85 -11.67 -13.24
C SER A 150 -6.11 -12.01 -11.76
N GLY A 151 -7.38 -12.08 -11.36
CA GLY A 151 -7.77 -12.38 -9.99
C GLY A 151 -7.73 -11.21 -9.01
N VAL A 152 -7.41 -9.99 -9.48
CA VAL A 152 -7.31 -8.78 -8.65
C VAL A 152 -8.22 -7.68 -9.19
N ALA A 153 -8.99 -7.03 -8.31
CA ALA A 153 -9.73 -5.80 -8.62
C ALA A 153 -9.19 -4.65 -7.77
N ILE A 154 -8.92 -3.51 -8.39
CA ILE A 154 -8.29 -2.37 -7.73
C ILE A 154 -9.18 -1.15 -7.89
N PHE A 155 -9.44 -0.47 -6.77
CA PHE A 155 -10.19 0.78 -6.75
C PHE A 155 -9.37 1.87 -6.08
N THR A 156 -9.46 3.08 -6.59
CA THR A 156 -8.84 4.26 -6.00
C THR A 156 -9.86 5.33 -5.72
N GLN A 157 -9.69 6.04 -4.61
CA GLN A 157 -10.56 7.11 -4.20
C GLN A 157 -9.74 8.34 -3.87
N ALA A 158 -9.90 9.41 -4.67
CA ALA A 158 -9.19 10.67 -4.47
C ALA A 158 -9.53 11.31 -3.12
N LYS A 159 -8.51 11.82 -2.44
CA LYS A 159 -8.63 12.67 -1.25
C LYS A 159 -8.41 14.13 -1.65
N GLY A 160 -9.51 14.85 -1.84
CA GLY A 160 -9.47 16.27 -2.22
C GLY A 160 -9.07 16.49 -3.69
N GLY A 161 -10.03 16.83 -4.51
CA GLY A 161 -9.85 17.11 -5.93
C GLY A 161 -10.36 16.00 -6.87
N LEU A 162 -10.28 16.29 -8.19
CA LEU A 162 -10.67 15.34 -9.22
C LEU A 162 -9.45 14.50 -9.61
N MET A 163 -9.53 13.18 -9.41
CA MET A 163 -8.60 12.24 -9.96
C MET A 163 -9.36 11.37 -10.98
N TYR A 164 -9.00 11.51 -12.25
CA TYR A 164 -9.70 10.80 -13.32
C TYR A 164 -9.27 9.34 -13.44
N GLU A 165 -8.01 9.05 -13.12
CA GLU A 165 -7.47 7.70 -13.15
C GLU A 165 -6.17 7.65 -12.34
N ALA A 166 -6.02 6.65 -11.47
CA ALA A 166 -4.75 6.36 -10.83
C ALA A 166 -4.04 5.25 -11.61
N SER A 167 -2.92 5.58 -12.23
CA SER A 167 -2.03 4.56 -12.74
C SER A 167 -1.42 3.80 -11.56
N VAL A 168 -1.76 2.53 -11.45
CA VAL A 168 -1.27 1.60 -10.42
C VAL A 168 -0.21 0.62 -10.96
N GLY A 169 0.03 0.64 -12.27
CA GLY A 169 1.07 -0.17 -12.89
C GLY A 169 2.45 0.12 -12.30
N GLY A 170 3.21 -0.93 -12.00
CA GLY A 170 4.53 -0.84 -11.38
C GLY A 170 4.52 -0.52 -9.88
N GLN A 171 3.36 -0.58 -9.21
CA GLN A 171 3.31 -0.56 -7.75
C GLN A 171 3.90 -1.83 -7.18
N LYS A 172 4.74 -1.67 -6.16
CA LYS A 172 5.38 -2.76 -5.41
C LYS A 172 4.82 -2.79 -4.00
N PHE A 173 4.52 -4.00 -3.55
CA PHE A 173 3.95 -4.23 -2.23
C PHE A 173 4.86 -5.11 -1.39
N LYS A 174 5.15 -4.64 -0.17
CA LYS A 174 5.77 -5.44 0.87
C LYS A 174 4.66 -5.84 1.86
N VAL A 175 4.59 -7.13 2.18
CA VAL A 175 3.60 -7.69 3.09
C VAL A 175 4.33 -8.27 4.30
N GLU A 176 3.94 -7.84 5.50
CA GLU A 176 4.54 -8.27 6.78
C GLU A 176 3.41 -8.75 7.69
N PRO A 177 3.39 -10.04 8.09
CA PRO A 177 2.37 -10.56 9.02
C PRO A 177 2.33 -9.78 10.32
N LEU A 178 1.10 -9.60 10.88
CA LEU A 178 0.86 -8.98 12.18
C LEU A 178 1.21 -9.91 13.32
#